data_61a9e85158af9b38129fa874ff766b48
#
_entry.id   61a9e85158af9b38129fa874ff766b48
#
_cell.length_a   1.000
_cell.length_b   1.000
_cell.length_c   1.000
_cell.angle_alpha   90.00
_cell.angle_beta   90.00
_cell.angle_gamma   90.00
#
_symmetry.space_group_name_H-M   'P 1'
#
loop_
_entity.id
_entity.type
_entity.pdbx_description
1 polymer ?
#
loop_
_entity_poly.entity_id
_entity_poly.type
_entity_poly.pdbx_seq_one_letter_code
_entity_poly.pdbx_strand_id
1 'polypeptide(L)'
;MRIRGAFLMLLSAVILLAQAPGPAKPAWREPTLKPGEGFAITTIEGAVHTYGEAQREAPMGGLAKLVWMQLEGAEWASMGFQFKCTGKAGPFTCSNPKGHGKVDLPKALKQDCDLAFLYLITGSQVHWKADYGEAAGRARLEQLFAPFLGGRLPQGDALPPLTADWVGAGDLLRTSPEAFLRWLMEPEQSGVLNFGKRFLASYWVEFKNLMGQEDWWFKTATAPVPGDPSATSAWVVGGLGESLVVLHLPRGRGDQEGLARIREILGLKG
;
A
#
# COMPACT_ATOMS: atom_id res chain seq x y z
N MET A 1 9.03 -12.46 -80.61
CA MET A 1 9.42 -12.39 -79.15
C MET A 1 8.18 -11.95 -78.39
N ARG A 2 7.56 -12.84 -77.60
CA ARG A 2 6.30 -12.64 -76.91
C ARG A 2 6.55 -12.30 -75.45
N ILE A 3 6.17 -11.10 -74.98
CA ILE A 3 6.22 -10.69 -73.57
C ILE A 3 4.84 -10.97 -73.00
N ARG A 4 4.79 -11.90 -72.05
CA ARG A 4 3.60 -12.24 -71.29
C ARG A 4 3.48 -11.25 -70.12
N GLY A 5 2.38 -10.50 -70.07
CA GLY A 5 2.01 -9.64 -68.95
C GLY A 5 1.58 -10.48 -67.76
N ALA A 6 2.19 -10.23 -66.64
CA ALA A 6 1.74 -10.76 -65.36
C ALA A 6 0.70 -9.84 -64.72
N PHE A 7 -0.49 -10.39 -64.56
CA PHE A 7 -1.62 -9.73 -63.87
C PHE A 7 -1.38 -9.83 -62.36
N LEU A 8 -1.06 -8.71 -61.72
CA LEU A 8 -0.95 -8.59 -60.26
C LEU A 8 -2.37 -8.44 -59.68
N MET A 9 -2.92 -9.49 -59.12
CA MET A 9 -4.12 -9.39 -58.26
C MET A 9 -3.72 -8.82 -56.91
N LEU A 10 -4.11 -7.58 -56.64
CA LEU A 10 -4.12 -6.99 -55.33
C LEU A 10 -5.28 -7.62 -54.53
N LEU A 11 -4.97 -8.56 -53.65
CA LEU A 11 -5.87 -9.00 -52.59
C LEU A 11 -5.93 -7.89 -51.51
N SER A 12 -7.01 -7.13 -51.53
CA SER A 12 -7.37 -6.21 -50.45
C SER A 12 -7.82 -7.04 -49.25
N ALA A 13 -6.88 -7.32 -48.32
CA ALA A 13 -7.23 -7.88 -47.04
C ALA A 13 -7.92 -6.79 -46.18
N VAL A 14 -9.25 -6.87 -46.13
CA VAL A 14 -10.04 -6.12 -45.16
C VAL A 14 -9.72 -6.71 -43.80
N ILE A 15 -8.80 -6.06 -43.04
CA ILE A 15 -8.57 -6.35 -41.64
C ILE A 15 -9.82 -5.86 -40.90
N LEU A 16 -10.73 -6.75 -40.57
CA LEU A 16 -11.74 -6.50 -39.55
C LEU A 16 -10.96 -6.33 -38.26
N LEU A 17 -10.73 -5.08 -37.84
CA LEU A 17 -10.39 -4.76 -36.46
C LEU A 17 -11.60 -5.17 -35.62
N ALA A 18 -11.56 -6.40 -35.09
CA ALA A 18 -12.42 -6.81 -34.01
C ALA A 18 -12.15 -5.81 -32.90
N GLN A 19 -13.12 -4.96 -32.59
CA GLN A 19 -13.07 -4.10 -31.41
C GLN A 19 -12.82 -5.03 -30.26
N ALA A 20 -11.70 -4.85 -29.56
CA ALA A 20 -11.44 -5.56 -28.32
C ALA A 20 -12.68 -5.38 -27.45
N PRO A 21 -13.21 -6.45 -26.85
CA PRO A 21 -14.33 -6.33 -25.93
C PRO A 21 -13.96 -5.27 -24.90
N GLY A 22 -14.84 -4.27 -24.74
CA GLY A 22 -14.65 -3.27 -23.69
C GLY A 22 -14.40 -3.97 -22.36
N PRO A 23 -13.72 -3.31 -21.40
CA PRO A 23 -13.36 -3.92 -20.13
C PRO A 23 -14.60 -4.60 -19.54
N ALA A 24 -14.47 -5.89 -19.24
CA ALA A 24 -15.54 -6.68 -18.67
C ALA A 24 -16.05 -5.96 -17.40
N LYS A 25 -17.38 -5.80 -17.29
CA LYS A 25 -17.95 -5.21 -16.08
C LYS A 25 -17.49 -6.06 -14.89
N PRO A 26 -17.01 -5.42 -13.82
CA PRO A 26 -16.56 -6.15 -12.65
C PRO A 26 -17.64 -7.10 -12.13
N ALA A 27 -17.24 -8.28 -11.70
CA ALA A 27 -18.16 -9.28 -11.16
C ALA A 27 -18.85 -8.85 -9.85
N TRP A 28 -18.35 -7.74 -9.23
CA TRP A 28 -18.95 -7.17 -8.01
C TRP A 28 -20.05 -6.15 -8.34
N ARG A 29 -21.00 -6.06 -7.44
CA ARG A 29 -22.04 -5.05 -7.48
C ARG A 29 -21.44 -3.68 -7.16
N GLU A 30 -21.86 -2.64 -7.90
CA GLU A 30 -21.42 -1.28 -7.63
C GLU A 30 -21.69 -0.91 -6.15
N PRO A 31 -20.66 -0.46 -5.39
CA PRO A 31 -20.82 -0.22 -3.97
C PRO A 31 -21.67 1.01 -3.69
N THR A 32 -22.60 0.89 -2.75
CA THR A 32 -23.28 2.05 -2.18
C THR A 32 -22.44 2.61 -1.05
N LEU A 33 -21.82 3.78 -1.26
CA LEU A 33 -20.97 4.43 -0.27
C LEU A 33 -21.72 5.50 0.51
N LYS A 34 -21.30 5.71 1.77
CA LYS A 34 -21.78 6.82 2.60
C LYS A 34 -20.96 8.09 2.30
N PRO A 35 -21.48 9.28 2.62
CA PRO A 35 -20.73 10.52 2.45
C PRO A 35 -19.36 10.47 3.13
N GLY A 36 -18.31 10.88 2.41
CA GLY A 36 -16.93 10.87 2.88
C GLY A 36 -16.18 9.54 2.73
N GLU A 37 -16.87 8.44 2.40
CA GLU A 37 -16.22 7.17 2.11
C GLU A 37 -15.57 7.20 0.72
N GLY A 38 -14.34 6.67 0.60
CA GLY A 38 -13.62 6.50 -0.65
C GLY A 38 -13.24 5.03 -0.86
N PHE A 39 -13.52 4.48 -2.03
CA PHE A 39 -13.22 3.10 -2.38
C PHE A 39 -12.60 3.00 -3.76
N ALA A 40 -11.53 2.23 -3.88
CA ALA A 40 -10.87 1.92 -5.14
C ALA A 40 -10.64 0.42 -5.24
N ILE A 41 -10.78 -0.13 -6.45
CA ILE A 41 -10.63 -1.56 -6.73
C ILE A 41 -10.06 -1.76 -8.13
N THR A 42 -9.23 -2.80 -8.29
CA THR A 42 -8.75 -3.23 -9.61
C THR A 42 -9.63 -4.30 -10.20
N THR A 43 -9.72 -4.34 -11.54
CA THR A 43 -10.13 -5.55 -12.25
C THR A 43 -8.97 -6.53 -12.40
N ILE A 44 -9.28 -7.74 -12.84
CA ILE A 44 -8.27 -8.76 -13.23
C ILE A 44 -7.36 -8.23 -14.35
N GLU A 45 -7.92 -7.43 -15.26
CA GLU A 45 -7.18 -6.79 -16.36
C GLU A 45 -6.35 -5.57 -15.91
N GLY A 46 -6.38 -5.23 -14.62
CA GLY A 46 -5.62 -4.12 -14.04
C GLY A 46 -6.28 -2.74 -14.18
N ALA A 47 -7.53 -2.64 -14.65
CA ALA A 47 -8.24 -1.37 -14.64
C ALA A 47 -8.59 -0.96 -13.20
N VAL A 48 -8.46 0.34 -12.89
CA VAL A 48 -8.83 0.91 -11.59
C VAL A 48 -10.21 1.53 -11.68
N HIS A 49 -11.11 1.09 -10.80
CA HIS A 49 -12.43 1.69 -10.59
C HIS A 49 -12.45 2.40 -9.25
N THR A 50 -13.03 3.60 -9.24
CA THR A 50 -13.09 4.48 -8.06
C THR A 50 -14.52 4.87 -7.75
N TYR A 51 -14.85 4.96 -6.46
CA TYR A 51 -16.18 5.28 -5.97
C TYR A 51 -16.10 6.24 -4.79
N GLY A 52 -17.10 7.12 -4.64
CA GLY A 52 -17.15 8.11 -3.58
C GLY A 52 -15.95 9.05 -3.59
N GLU A 53 -15.37 9.31 -2.41
CA GLU A 53 -14.22 10.21 -2.25
C GLU A 53 -12.87 9.50 -2.43
N ALA A 54 -12.76 8.60 -3.42
CA ALA A 54 -11.54 7.81 -3.65
C ALA A 54 -10.29 8.63 -3.96
N GLN A 55 -10.42 9.90 -4.36
CA GLN A 55 -9.31 10.80 -4.64
C GLN A 55 -8.97 11.72 -3.46
N ARG A 56 -9.77 11.70 -2.40
CA ARG A 56 -9.52 12.55 -1.23
C ARG A 56 -8.34 12.03 -0.42
N GLU A 57 -7.34 12.88 -0.23
CA GLU A 57 -6.18 12.57 0.61
C GLU A 57 -6.53 12.59 2.10
N ALA A 58 -6.01 11.60 2.82
CA ALA A 58 -6.08 11.49 4.27
C ALA A 58 -4.77 10.91 4.83
N PRO A 59 -4.49 11.09 6.14
CA PRO A 59 -3.35 10.44 6.78
C PRO A 59 -3.42 8.94 6.59
N MET A 60 -2.26 8.33 6.31
CA MET A 60 -2.17 6.91 5.95
C MET A 60 -2.38 5.95 7.14
N GLY A 61 -2.16 6.43 8.37
CA GLY A 61 -2.16 5.53 9.51
C GLY A 61 -1.15 4.38 9.35
N GLY A 62 -1.50 3.25 9.91
CA GLY A 62 -0.65 2.05 9.82
C GLY A 62 -0.37 1.53 8.40
N LEU A 63 -0.98 2.10 7.32
CA LEU A 63 -0.60 1.79 5.93
C LEU A 63 0.84 2.18 5.62
N ALA A 64 1.40 3.19 6.32
CA ALA A 64 2.80 3.55 6.19
C ALA A 64 3.74 2.36 6.39
N LYS A 65 3.36 1.40 7.23
CA LYS A 65 4.13 0.17 7.48
C LYS A 65 4.18 -0.76 6.27
N LEU A 66 3.15 -0.75 5.41
CA LEU A 66 3.19 -1.47 4.13
C LEU A 66 4.24 -0.88 3.19
N VAL A 67 4.37 0.45 3.18
CA VAL A 67 5.39 1.13 2.39
C VAL A 67 6.78 0.72 2.88
N TRP A 68 7.04 0.79 4.18
CA TRP A 68 8.31 0.35 4.76
C TRP A 68 8.61 -1.13 4.50
N MET A 69 7.61 -2.00 4.59
CA MET A 69 7.76 -3.41 4.24
C MET A 69 8.19 -3.61 2.79
N GLN A 70 7.64 -2.84 1.87
CA GLN A 70 8.01 -2.93 0.47
C GLN A 70 9.43 -2.43 0.20
N LEU A 71 9.87 -1.42 0.94
CA LEU A 71 11.15 -0.76 0.71
C LEU A 71 12.32 -1.50 1.36
N GLU A 72 12.14 -1.91 2.60
CA GLU A 72 13.21 -2.42 3.47
C GLU A 72 12.93 -3.83 4.02
N GLY A 73 11.69 -4.30 3.91
CA GLY A 73 11.27 -5.55 4.55
C GLY A 73 12.05 -6.78 4.10
N ALA A 74 12.45 -6.83 2.84
CA ALA A 74 13.23 -7.95 2.30
C ALA A 74 14.63 -8.04 2.91
N GLU A 75 15.32 -6.92 3.05
CA GLU A 75 16.64 -6.85 3.66
C GLU A 75 16.58 -7.28 5.13
N TRP A 76 15.66 -6.67 5.89
CA TRP A 76 15.48 -6.98 7.30
C TRP A 76 15.02 -8.42 7.55
N ALA A 77 14.18 -8.99 6.67
CA ALA A 77 13.81 -10.40 6.77
C ALA A 77 15.00 -11.33 6.51
N SER A 78 15.84 -11.02 5.51
CA SER A 78 17.04 -11.80 5.21
C SER A 78 18.05 -11.81 6.36
N MET A 79 18.07 -10.74 7.17
CA MET A 79 18.87 -10.63 8.39
C MET A 79 18.21 -11.29 9.61
N GLY A 80 17.05 -11.93 9.43
CA GLY A 80 16.34 -12.59 10.54
C GLY A 80 15.77 -11.61 11.55
N PHE A 81 15.17 -10.50 11.10
CA PHE A 81 14.59 -9.47 11.95
C PHE A 81 13.73 -10.05 13.07
N GLN A 82 14.06 -9.69 14.30
CA GLN A 82 13.25 -9.95 15.49
C GLN A 82 13.29 -8.74 16.43
N PHE A 83 12.16 -8.41 16.99
CA PHE A 83 12.00 -7.30 17.91
C PHE A 83 11.16 -7.71 19.13
N LYS A 84 11.54 -7.23 20.33
CA LYS A 84 10.75 -7.42 21.56
C LYS A 84 10.01 -6.14 21.88
N CYS A 85 8.73 -6.08 21.53
CA CYS A 85 7.87 -4.94 21.83
C CYS A 85 7.39 -4.99 23.28
N THR A 86 7.76 -3.97 24.04
CA THR A 86 7.35 -3.80 25.46
C THR A 86 6.26 -2.74 25.64
N GLY A 87 5.70 -2.22 24.53
CA GLY A 87 4.64 -1.21 24.53
C GLY A 87 5.16 0.23 24.58
N LYS A 88 6.41 0.45 25.04
CA LYS A 88 7.03 1.78 25.10
C LYS A 88 8.53 1.69 24.86
N ALA A 89 9.10 2.65 24.13
CA ALA A 89 10.52 2.80 23.91
C ALA A 89 10.89 4.30 23.80
N GLY A 90 11.55 4.84 24.83
CA GLY A 90 11.84 6.28 24.92
C GLY A 90 10.55 7.12 24.85
N PRO A 91 10.47 8.08 23.91
CA PRO A 91 9.28 8.91 23.72
C PRO A 91 8.13 8.20 22.99
N PHE A 92 8.39 7.04 22.41
CA PHE A 92 7.44 6.35 21.55
C PHE A 92 6.58 5.35 22.31
N THR A 93 5.29 5.31 22.02
CA THR A 93 4.33 4.35 22.57
C THR A 93 3.75 3.54 21.41
N CYS A 94 3.66 2.23 21.59
CA CYS A 94 3.03 1.35 20.62
C CYS A 94 1.50 1.45 20.68
N SER A 95 0.82 1.12 19.58
CA SER A 95 -0.63 0.95 19.52
C SER A 95 -1.17 0.01 20.61
N ASN A 96 -0.39 -1.00 20.98
CA ASN A 96 -0.62 -1.82 22.18
C ASN A 96 0.30 -1.37 23.33
N PRO A 97 -0.18 -0.65 24.35
CA PRO A 97 0.63 -0.17 25.47
C PRO A 97 1.24 -1.28 26.34
N LYS A 98 0.66 -2.50 26.31
CA LYS A 98 1.21 -3.68 27.00
C LYS A 98 2.34 -4.36 26.23
N GLY A 99 2.55 -3.93 24.96
CA GLY A 99 3.49 -4.52 24.04
C GLY A 99 2.95 -5.78 23.34
N HIS A 100 3.63 -6.14 22.26
CA HIS A 100 3.31 -7.31 21.43
C HIS A 100 4.18 -8.53 21.74
N GLY A 101 5.14 -8.38 22.68
CA GLY A 101 6.14 -9.41 22.97
C GLY A 101 7.15 -9.57 21.83
N LYS A 102 7.62 -10.79 21.57
CA LYS A 102 8.52 -11.09 20.44
C LYS A 102 7.74 -11.09 19.13
N VAL A 103 8.20 -10.30 18.18
CA VAL A 103 7.64 -10.19 16.83
C VAL A 103 8.75 -10.27 15.79
N ASP A 104 8.48 -10.97 14.71
CA ASP A 104 9.15 -10.85 13.41
C ASP A 104 8.42 -9.81 12.55
N LEU A 105 8.89 -9.57 11.32
CA LEU A 105 8.26 -8.58 10.45
C LEU A 105 6.80 -8.89 10.10
N PRO A 106 6.43 -10.12 9.69
CA PRO A 106 5.03 -10.47 9.42
C PRO A 106 4.13 -10.23 10.63
N LYS A 107 4.56 -10.69 11.78
CA LYS A 107 3.80 -10.52 13.03
C LYS A 107 3.71 -9.06 13.45
N ALA A 108 4.79 -8.29 13.28
CA ALA A 108 4.81 -6.86 13.55
C ALA A 108 3.82 -6.10 12.65
N LEU A 109 3.76 -6.44 11.36
CA LEU A 109 2.80 -5.86 10.43
C LEU A 109 1.35 -6.26 10.76
N LYS A 110 1.13 -7.56 11.05
CA LYS A 110 -0.20 -8.07 11.42
C LYS A 110 -0.74 -7.40 12.69
N GLN A 111 0.11 -7.24 13.69
CA GLN A 111 -0.26 -6.68 14.99
C GLN A 111 -0.17 -5.15 15.04
N ASP A 112 0.15 -4.51 13.93
CA ASP A 112 0.33 -3.06 13.83
C ASP A 112 1.36 -2.49 14.83
N CYS A 113 2.49 -3.19 15.00
CA CYS A 113 3.50 -2.86 16.00
C CYS A 113 4.36 -1.65 15.61
N ASP A 114 4.02 -0.46 16.09
CA ASP A 114 4.74 0.79 15.78
C ASP A 114 6.22 0.72 16.18
N LEU A 115 6.52 0.20 17.35
CA LEU A 115 7.90 0.16 17.86
C LEU A 115 8.82 -0.74 17.03
N ALA A 116 8.31 -1.84 16.49
CA ALA A 116 9.09 -2.70 15.61
C ALA A 116 9.44 -1.98 14.30
N PHE A 117 8.49 -1.24 13.73
CA PHE A 117 8.74 -0.44 12.53
C PHE A 117 9.62 0.77 12.79
N LEU A 118 9.47 1.47 13.91
CA LEU A 118 10.40 2.53 14.31
C LEU A 118 11.83 2.02 14.47
N TYR A 119 12.02 0.83 15.03
CA TYR A 119 13.32 0.18 15.10
C TYR A 119 13.89 -0.15 13.71
N LEU A 120 13.07 -0.70 12.81
CA LEU A 120 13.44 -0.96 11.43
C LEU A 120 13.88 0.34 10.73
N ILE A 121 13.08 1.40 10.82
CA ILE A 121 13.35 2.70 10.18
C ILE A 121 14.65 3.30 10.70
N THR A 122 14.87 3.23 12.02
CA THR A 122 16.12 3.71 12.62
C THR A 122 17.32 2.96 12.05
N GLY A 123 17.25 1.64 11.96
CA GLY A 123 18.30 0.82 11.37
C GLY A 123 18.55 1.16 9.90
N SER A 124 17.49 1.28 9.09
CA SER A 124 17.61 1.68 7.68
C SER A 124 18.26 3.06 7.54
N GLN A 125 17.89 4.05 8.36
CA GLN A 125 18.51 5.37 8.34
C GLN A 125 20.01 5.32 8.71
N VAL A 126 20.38 4.49 9.67
CA VAL A 126 21.79 4.29 10.05
C VAL A 126 22.57 3.66 8.89
N HIS A 127 22.02 2.63 8.24
CA HIS A 127 22.61 2.01 7.06
C HIS A 127 22.77 3.01 5.92
N TRP A 128 21.72 3.72 5.55
CA TRP A 128 21.78 4.69 4.45
C TRP A 128 22.80 5.81 4.72
N LYS A 129 22.90 6.27 5.97
CA LYS A 129 23.91 7.26 6.35
C LYS A 129 25.33 6.70 6.26
N ALA A 130 25.54 5.45 6.66
CA ALA A 130 26.85 4.80 6.59
C ALA A 130 27.28 4.51 5.16
N ASP A 131 26.38 4.01 4.32
CA ASP A 131 26.69 3.54 2.98
C ASP A 131 26.72 4.65 1.93
N TYR A 132 25.86 5.64 2.07
CA TYR A 132 25.65 6.69 1.05
C TYR A 132 25.90 8.12 1.57
N GLY A 133 26.04 8.32 2.86
CA GLY A 133 26.04 9.65 3.49
C GLY A 133 24.63 10.21 3.72
N GLU A 134 24.58 11.27 4.51
CA GLU A 134 23.30 11.80 5.03
C GLU A 134 22.40 12.39 3.95
N ALA A 135 22.99 13.18 3.02
CA ALA A 135 22.24 13.81 1.92
C ALA A 135 21.68 12.76 0.94
N ALA A 136 22.47 11.74 0.58
CA ALA A 136 21.99 10.67 -0.31
C ALA A 136 20.97 9.76 0.37
N GLY A 137 21.12 9.48 1.67
CA GLY A 137 20.11 8.79 2.45
C GLY A 137 18.78 9.55 2.51
N ARG A 138 18.86 10.88 2.65
CA ARG A 138 17.67 11.75 2.58
C ARG A 138 17.02 11.70 1.20
N ALA A 139 17.81 11.86 0.13
CA ALA A 139 17.28 11.80 -1.24
C ALA A 139 16.58 10.46 -1.52
N ARG A 140 17.14 9.35 -1.02
CA ARG A 140 16.51 8.03 -1.10
C ARG A 140 15.16 8.00 -0.38
N LEU A 141 15.09 8.51 0.85
CA LEU A 141 13.85 8.60 1.61
C LEU A 141 12.79 9.43 0.87
N GLU A 142 13.17 10.59 0.36
CA GLU A 142 12.28 11.46 -0.41
C GLU A 142 11.75 10.77 -1.65
N GLN A 143 12.62 10.11 -2.42
CA GLN A 143 12.23 9.36 -3.62
C GLN A 143 11.22 8.26 -3.29
N LEU A 144 11.48 7.48 -2.25
CA LEU A 144 10.65 6.34 -1.87
C LEU A 144 9.28 6.77 -1.34
N PHE A 145 9.23 7.88 -0.62
CA PHE A 145 7.99 8.41 -0.04
C PHE A 145 7.38 9.57 -0.81
N ALA A 146 7.96 9.96 -1.96
CA ALA A 146 7.45 11.07 -2.77
C ALA A 146 5.92 11.04 -2.99
N PRO A 147 5.29 9.89 -3.32
CA PRO A 147 3.84 9.83 -3.53
C PRO A 147 3.01 10.16 -2.29
N PHE A 148 3.60 10.07 -1.11
CA PHE A 148 2.90 10.19 0.17
C PHE A 148 3.26 11.45 0.96
N LEU A 149 4.34 12.12 0.60
CA LEU A 149 4.84 13.29 1.32
C LEU A 149 4.18 14.59 0.89
N GLY A 150 3.85 14.73 -0.39
CA GLY A 150 3.25 15.97 -0.92
C GLY A 150 4.03 17.23 -0.56
N GLY A 151 5.36 17.16 -0.53
CA GLY A 151 6.22 18.29 -0.17
C GLY A 151 6.26 18.67 1.32
N ARG A 152 5.73 17.82 2.20
CA ARG A 152 5.63 18.08 3.66
C ARG A 152 6.92 17.84 4.45
N LEU A 153 7.97 17.31 3.81
CA LEU A 153 9.25 17.18 4.50
C LEU A 153 9.89 18.55 4.80
N PRO A 154 10.46 18.73 5.98
CA PRO A 154 11.27 19.90 6.28
C PRO A 154 12.41 20.05 5.26
N GLN A 155 12.71 21.28 4.86
CA GLN A 155 13.84 21.53 3.97
C GLN A 155 15.17 21.25 4.67
N GLY A 156 16.18 20.82 3.92
CA GLY A 156 17.55 20.56 4.41
C GLY A 156 18.15 19.30 3.79
N ASP A 157 19.43 19.07 4.04
CA ASP A 157 20.17 17.91 3.51
C ASP A 157 20.29 16.76 4.50
N ALA A 158 19.91 16.99 5.76
CA ALA A 158 19.94 15.97 6.79
C ALA A 158 18.73 15.04 6.71
N LEU A 159 18.92 13.77 7.08
CA LEU A 159 17.80 12.87 7.30
C LEU A 159 16.83 13.45 8.33
N PRO A 160 15.52 13.44 8.05
CA PRO A 160 14.56 13.96 9.00
C PRO A 160 14.58 13.15 10.30
N PRO A 161 14.30 13.79 11.44
CA PRO A 161 14.30 13.11 12.72
C PRO A 161 13.23 12.01 12.71
N LEU A 162 13.52 10.93 13.42
CA LEU A 162 12.57 9.86 13.63
C LEU A 162 11.39 10.36 14.48
N THR A 163 10.21 10.32 13.92
CA THR A 163 8.95 10.63 14.59
C THR A 163 7.95 9.50 14.41
N ALA A 164 6.90 9.48 15.21
CA ALA A 164 5.81 8.54 15.05
C ALA A 164 5.04 8.69 13.74
N ASP A 165 5.20 9.83 13.05
CA ASP A 165 4.61 10.06 11.71
C ASP A 165 5.07 9.03 10.68
N TRP A 166 6.32 8.56 10.76
CA TRP A 166 6.86 7.57 9.83
C TRP A 166 6.20 6.19 9.90
N VAL A 167 5.51 5.91 10.99
CA VAL A 167 4.69 4.69 11.15
C VAL A 167 3.19 4.98 11.04
N GLY A 168 2.85 6.21 10.66
CA GLY A 168 1.48 6.64 10.41
C GLY A 168 0.72 7.14 11.63
N ALA A 169 1.40 7.43 12.76
CA ALA A 169 0.75 7.98 13.94
C ALA A 169 0.45 9.49 13.86
N GLY A 170 0.83 10.15 12.77
CA GLY A 170 0.61 11.57 12.51
C GLY A 170 0.10 11.85 11.10
N ASP A 171 0.35 13.07 10.62
CA ASP A 171 -0.18 13.62 9.36
C ASP A 171 0.90 13.82 8.28
N LEU A 172 2.12 13.37 8.50
CA LEU A 172 3.22 13.52 7.53
C LEU A 172 2.95 12.76 6.23
N LEU A 173 2.53 11.51 6.36
CA LEU A 173 2.28 10.63 5.22
C LEU A 173 0.79 10.59 4.91
N ARG A 174 0.42 10.98 3.70
CA ARG A 174 -0.96 11.04 3.24
C ARG A 174 -1.12 10.32 1.91
N THR A 175 -2.31 9.81 1.67
CA THR A 175 -2.69 9.20 0.40
C THR A 175 -4.20 9.27 0.20
N SER A 176 -4.65 8.90 -0.99
CA SER A 176 -6.06 8.62 -1.27
C SER A 176 -6.24 7.13 -1.62
N PRO A 177 -7.45 6.56 -1.53
CA PRO A 177 -7.70 5.19 -1.96
C PRO A 177 -7.19 4.89 -3.38
N GLU A 178 -7.45 5.79 -4.33
CA GLU A 178 -6.98 5.63 -5.70
C GLU A 178 -5.44 5.70 -5.80
N ALA A 179 -4.82 6.70 -5.18
CA ALA A 179 -3.37 6.88 -5.24
C ALA A 179 -2.63 5.70 -4.60
N PHE A 180 -3.11 5.20 -3.46
CA PHE A 180 -2.50 4.04 -2.81
C PHE A 180 -2.67 2.77 -3.62
N LEU A 181 -3.85 2.56 -4.22
CA LEU A 181 -4.10 1.41 -5.09
C LEU A 181 -3.19 1.45 -6.32
N ARG A 182 -3.06 2.60 -6.99
CA ARG A 182 -2.15 2.77 -8.13
C ARG A 182 -0.70 2.50 -7.75
N TRP A 183 -0.25 3.01 -6.60
CA TRP A 183 1.08 2.73 -6.08
C TRP A 183 1.32 1.23 -5.84
N LEU A 184 0.33 0.50 -5.31
CA LEU A 184 0.42 -0.97 -5.16
C LEU A 184 0.54 -1.70 -6.51
N MET A 185 -0.03 -1.12 -7.57
CA MET A 185 -0.04 -1.71 -8.91
C MET A 185 1.14 -1.30 -9.78
N GLU A 186 1.83 -0.19 -9.46
CA GLU A 186 2.90 0.32 -10.30
C GLU A 186 3.95 -0.75 -10.59
N PRO A 187 4.20 -1.04 -11.88
CA PRO A 187 5.35 -1.86 -12.24
C PRO A 187 6.61 -1.08 -11.88
N GLU A 188 7.59 -1.78 -11.44
CA GLU A 188 8.88 -1.28 -10.99
C GLU A 188 9.53 -0.31 -11.97
N GLN A 189 9.68 0.92 -11.57
CA GLN A 189 10.43 1.91 -12.34
C GLN A 189 11.92 1.97 -11.96
N SER A 190 12.36 1.20 -10.97
CA SER A 190 13.78 1.12 -10.59
C SER A 190 14.12 -0.26 -10.04
N GLY A 191 15.30 -0.79 -10.38
CA GLY A 191 15.77 -2.13 -9.98
C GLY A 191 15.79 -2.41 -8.47
N VAL A 192 15.60 -1.41 -7.63
CA VAL A 192 15.47 -1.52 -6.18
C VAL A 192 14.12 -2.10 -5.76
N LEU A 193 13.06 -1.80 -6.51
CA LEU A 193 11.70 -2.27 -6.20
C LEU A 193 11.44 -3.73 -6.61
N ASN A 194 12.25 -4.30 -7.53
CA ASN A 194 12.12 -5.70 -7.96
C ASN A 194 12.18 -6.69 -6.80
N PHE A 195 13.04 -6.43 -5.84
CA PHE A 195 13.19 -7.30 -4.68
C PHE A 195 12.00 -7.16 -3.72
N GLY A 196 11.52 -5.92 -3.49
CA GLY A 196 10.38 -5.64 -2.63
C GLY A 196 9.08 -6.29 -3.13
N LYS A 197 8.79 -6.25 -4.43
CA LYS A 197 7.58 -6.90 -4.98
C LYS A 197 7.63 -8.41 -4.94
N ARG A 198 8.80 -9.03 -5.21
CA ARG A 198 8.98 -10.48 -5.03
C ARG A 198 8.82 -10.88 -3.58
N PHE A 199 9.33 -10.07 -2.68
CA PHE A 199 9.19 -10.27 -1.25
C PHE A 199 7.73 -10.11 -0.82
N LEU A 200 7.04 -9.05 -1.24
CA LEU A 200 5.60 -8.93 -1.02
C LEU A 200 4.84 -10.08 -1.65
N ALA A 201 5.16 -10.51 -2.87
CA ALA A 201 4.48 -11.65 -3.50
C ALA A 201 4.66 -12.94 -2.69
N SER A 202 5.85 -13.24 -2.17
CA SER A 202 6.08 -14.39 -1.28
C SER A 202 5.45 -14.17 0.10
N TYR A 203 5.53 -12.96 0.65
CA TYR A 203 4.86 -12.58 1.91
C TYR A 203 3.36 -12.49 1.77
N TRP A 204 2.85 -12.12 0.60
CA TRP A 204 1.41 -12.14 0.34
C TRP A 204 0.85 -13.55 0.46
N VAL A 205 1.59 -14.59 0.10
CA VAL A 205 1.17 -15.99 0.31
C VAL A 205 1.14 -16.31 1.80
N GLU A 206 2.19 -15.98 2.56
CA GLU A 206 2.19 -16.17 4.02
C GLU A 206 1.17 -15.25 4.72
N PHE A 207 1.00 -14.04 4.23
CA PHE A 207 0.07 -13.07 4.77
C PHE A 207 -1.39 -13.43 4.47
N LYS A 208 -1.71 -13.99 3.29
CA LYS A 208 -3.00 -14.62 3.01
C LYS A 208 -3.33 -15.69 4.04
N ASN A 209 -2.39 -16.57 4.33
CA ASN A 209 -2.55 -17.64 5.31
C ASN A 209 -2.73 -17.12 6.75
N LEU A 210 -2.22 -15.89 7.03
CA LEU A 210 -2.29 -15.28 8.36
C LEU A 210 -3.51 -14.37 8.58
N MET A 211 -4.06 -13.78 7.52
CA MET A 211 -5.02 -12.67 7.60
C MET A 211 -6.39 -12.97 6.99
N GLY A 212 -6.55 -14.03 6.20
CA GLY A 212 -7.79 -14.28 5.47
C GLY A 212 -8.13 -15.72 5.23
N GLN A 213 -9.29 -15.95 4.65
CA GLN A 213 -9.70 -17.18 4.02
C GLN A 213 -9.02 -17.28 2.63
N GLU A 214 -9.11 -18.43 1.96
CA GLU A 214 -8.37 -18.72 0.72
C GLU A 214 -8.53 -17.66 -0.39
N ASP A 215 -9.69 -16.97 -0.45
CA ASP A 215 -10.02 -16.06 -1.54
C ASP A 215 -9.83 -14.56 -1.23
N TRP A 216 -9.59 -14.18 0.02
CA TRP A 216 -9.42 -12.77 0.39
C TRP A 216 -8.51 -12.57 1.61
N TRP A 217 -7.87 -11.41 1.66
CA TRP A 217 -7.05 -10.95 2.77
C TRP A 217 -7.19 -9.44 2.92
N PHE A 218 -7.09 -8.93 4.14
CA PHE A 218 -7.11 -7.51 4.42
C PHE A 218 -6.05 -7.11 5.44
N LYS A 219 -5.42 -5.94 5.23
CA LYS A 219 -4.67 -5.19 6.23
C LYS A 219 -5.49 -3.95 6.58
N THR A 220 -5.76 -3.80 7.86
CA THR A 220 -6.45 -2.63 8.39
C THR A 220 -5.46 -1.64 8.97
N ALA A 221 -5.82 -0.36 8.94
CA ALA A 221 -5.07 0.69 9.60
C ALA A 221 -6.02 1.75 10.17
N THR A 222 -5.57 2.38 11.24
CA THR A 222 -6.27 3.51 11.88
C THR A 222 -5.36 4.72 11.79
N ALA A 223 -5.92 5.87 11.40
CA ALA A 223 -5.17 7.11 11.25
C ALA A 223 -5.81 8.24 12.05
N PRO A 224 -5.05 9.25 12.51
CA PRO A 224 -5.62 10.43 13.15
C PRO A 224 -6.47 11.22 12.15
N VAL A 225 -7.48 11.93 12.63
CA VAL A 225 -8.23 12.90 11.84
C VAL A 225 -7.62 14.28 12.07
N PRO A 226 -7.09 14.96 11.03
CA PRO A 226 -6.52 16.29 11.19
C PRO A 226 -7.51 17.28 11.82
N GLY A 227 -7.07 17.98 12.86
CA GLY A 227 -7.90 18.94 13.58
C GLY A 227 -8.87 18.35 14.60
N ASP A 228 -8.94 17.02 14.74
CA ASP A 228 -9.78 16.35 15.73
C ASP A 228 -9.01 15.22 16.42
N PRO A 229 -8.29 15.51 17.51
CA PRO A 229 -7.44 14.52 18.18
C PRO A 229 -8.23 13.37 18.84
N SER A 230 -9.53 13.52 19.00
CA SER A 230 -10.43 12.50 19.55
C SER A 230 -10.96 11.54 18.50
N ALA A 231 -10.80 11.86 17.21
CA ALA A 231 -11.33 11.08 16.11
C ALA A 231 -10.23 10.34 15.37
N THR A 232 -10.62 9.17 14.85
CA THR A 232 -9.80 8.38 13.94
C THR A 232 -10.54 8.11 12.65
N SER A 233 -9.78 7.94 11.58
CA SER A 233 -10.26 7.42 10.29
C SER A 233 -9.77 5.98 10.10
N ALA A 234 -10.50 5.24 9.28
CA ALA A 234 -10.20 3.83 9.02
C ALA A 234 -9.73 3.61 7.59
N TRP A 235 -8.70 2.77 7.46
CA TRP A 235 -8.23 2.26 6.19
C TRP A 235 -8.31 0.75 6.13
N VAL A 236 -8.63 0.23 4.96
CA VAL A 236 -8.53 -1.20 4.65
C VAL A 236 -7.89 -1.34 3.27
N VAL A 237 -6.85 -2.16 3.21
CA VAL A 237 -6.20 -2.56 1.97
C VAL A 237 -6.24 -4.07 1.90
N GLY A 238 -6.55 -4.61 0.73
CA GLY A 238 -6.63 -6.06 0.62
C GLY A 238 -6.68 -6.59 -0.79
N GLY A 239 -6.81 -7.89 -0.88
CA GLY A 239 -7.02 -8.63 -2.11
C GLY A 239 -8.27 -9.51 -2.04
N LEU A 240 -8.97 -9.59 -3.15
CA LEU A 240 -10.09 -10.49 -3.39
C LEU A 240 -9.82 -11.21 -4.72
N GLY A 241 -9.44 -12.48 -4.64
CA GLY A 241 -8.91 -13.18 -5.81
C GLY A 241 -7.69 -12.45 -6.39
N GLU A 242 -7.77 -12.05 -7.66
CA GLU A 242 -6.73 -11.27 -8.35
C GLU A 242 -6.92 -9.74 -8.25
N SER A 243 -8.02 -9.28 -7.67
CA SER A 243 -8.30 -7.86 -7.51
C SER A 243 -7.69 -7.32 -6.22
N LEU A 244 -7.19 -6.08 -6.26
CA LEU A 244 -6.78 -5.32 -5.09
C LEU A 244 -7.84 -4.29 -4.75
N VAL A 245 -8.01 -4.01 -3.47
CA VAL A 245 -8.99 -3.05 -2.95
C VAL A 245 -8.38 -2.12 -1.93
N VAL A 246 -8.83 -0.87 -1.92
CA VAL A 246 -8.49 0.13 -0.90
C VAL A 246 -9.78 0.85 -0.50
N LEU A 247 -10.06 0.87 0.80
CA LEU A 247 -11.18 1.60 1.40
C LEU A 247 -10.65 2.60 2.41
N HIS A 248 -11.21 3.81 2.39
CA HIS A 248 -11.05 4.82 3.44
C HIS A 248 -12.40 5.23 3.99
N LEU A 249 -12.53 5.23 5.31
CA LEU A 249 -13.66 5.80 6.04
C LEU A 249 -13.20 7.06 6.76
N PRO A 250 -13.92 8.19 6.67
CA PRO A 250 -13.53 9.45 7.31
C PRO A 250 -13.61 9.39 8.84
N ARG A 251 -14.29 8.40 9.38
CA ARG A 251 -14.43 8.10 10.81
C ARG A 251 -14.42 6.61 11.06
N GLY A 252 -13.80 6.19 12.16
CA GLY A 252 -13.79 4.80 12.61
C GLY A 252 -12.38 4.24 12.80
N ARG A 253 -12.33 2.97 13.19
CA ARG A 253 -11.11 2.18 13.35
C ARG A 253 -11.02 1.14 12.24
N GLY A 254 -9.81 0.96 11.70
CA GLY A 254 -9.60 0.02 10.60
C GLY A 254 -9.99 -1.42 10.94
N ASP A 255 -9.66 -1.88 12.15
CA ASP A 255 -9.90 -3.23 12.65
C ASP A 255 -11.38 -3.51 13.03
N GLN A 256 -12.20 -2.50 13.10
CA GLN A 256 -13.62 -2.58 13.45
C GLN A 256 -14.49 -2.11 12.29
N GLU A 257 -14.77 -0.81 12.22
CA GLU A 257 -15.67 -0.24 11.22
C GLU A 257 -15.13 -0.44 9.79
N GLY A 258 -13.82 -0.30 9.59
CA GLY A 258 -13.18 -0.52 8.29
C GLY A 258 -13.38 -1.94 7.78
N LEU A 259 -13.06 -2.93 8.62
CA LEU A 259 -13.20 -4.35 8.26
C LEU A 259 -14.67 -4.76 8.06
N ALA A 260 -15.56 -4.27 8.89
CA ALA A 260 -17.00 -4.53 8.74
C ALA A 260 -17.50 -3.95 7.40
N ARG A 261 -17.09 -2.72 7.09
CA ARG A 261 -17.55 -2.00 5.90
C ARG A 261 -17.04 -2.60 4.60
N ILE A 262 -15.76 -3.01 4.54
CA ILE A 262 -15.21 -3.65 3.33
C ILE A 262 -15.92 -4.99 3.05
N ARG A 263 -16.22 -5.77 4.08
CA ARG A 263 -16.97 -7.01 3.93
C ARG A 263 -18.38 -6.75 3.39
N GLU A 264 -19.06 -5.74 3.89
CA GLU A 264 -20.38 -5.32 3.40
C GLU A 264 -20.32 -4.92 1.90
N ILE A 265 -19.35 -4.06 1.53
CA ILE A 265 -19.15 -3.61 0.15
C ILE A 265 -18.89 -4.79 -0.80
N LEU A 266 -18.08 -5.74 -0.39
CA LEU A 266 -17.71 -6.90 -1.21
C LEU A 266 -18.68 -8.07 -1.10
N GLY A 267 -19.73 -7.97 -0.26
CA GLY A 267 -20.70 -9.05 -0.05
C GLY A 267 -20.12 -10.29 0.63
N LEU A 268 -19.03 -10.13 1.40
CA LEU A 268 -18.38 -11.23 2.10
C LEU A 268 -19.16 -11.59 3.37
N LYS A 269 -19.48 -12.86 3.51
CA LYS A 269 -20.10 -13.37 4.76
C LYS A 269 -19.08 -13.33 5.88
N GLY A 270 -19.49 -12.92 7.07
CA GLY A 270 -18.66 -12.86 8.27
C GLY A 270 -18.27 -14.22 8.81
#